data_844faf42f7bdb6c102021e5153a3948a
#
_entry.id   844faf42f7bdb6c102021e5153a3948a
#
_cell.length_a   1.000
_cell.length_b   1.000
_cell.length_c   1.000
_cell.angle_alpha   90.00
_cell.angle_beta   90.00
_cell.angle_gamma   90.00
#
_symmetry.space_group_name_H-M   'P 1'
#
loop_
_entity.id
_entity.type
_entity.pdbx_description
1 polymer ?
#
loop_
_entity_poly.entity_id
_entity_poly.type
_entity_poly.pdbx_seq_one_letter_code
_entity_poly.pdbx_strand_id
1 'polypeptide(L)'
;LFRSPTLLLAQQSKLETQLKQAIKDKKAEIGIAVIINGKDTVTVNNDIHYPLMSVFKFHQALALADYMGKKKQSLDTRLPIKKSDLKPDTYSPLRDKYPQGGIEMSIADLLKYTLQQSDNNACDILFDYQGGPDAVNKYIHSLGIRECAIAGTETAMHEDLNLCYENWTTPLAAAELVEIFRKKPLFPKVYKDFIFQTMVECQTGQDRLVAPLLDKKVTVGHKTGTGDLNAKGQQIGCNDIGFVLLPGGRTYSIAVFVKDSEENNQANSKIIANISRIVYEYIMQH
;
A
#
# COMPACT_ATOMS: atom_id res chain seq x y z
N LEU A 1 -21.18 -18.27 19.29
CA LEU A 1 -22.10 -18.89 18.33
C LEU A 1 -21.30 -19.22 17.06
N PHE A 2 -21.08 -20.52 16.81
CA PHE A 2 -20.46 -21.00 15.57
C PHE A 2 -21.47 -20.80 14.42
N ARG A 3 -21.14 -19.93 13.45
CA ARG A 3 -21.95 -19.79 12.23
C ARG A 3 -21.74 -21.03 11.35
N SER A 4 -22.82 -21.52 10.74
CA SER A 4 -22.75 -22.64 9.79
C SER A 4 -21.85 -22.27 8.57
N PRO A 5 -21.03 -23.21 8.06
CA PRO A 5 -20.22 -22.95 6.87
C PRO A 5 -21.03 -22.46 5.66
N THR A 6 -22.23 -22.97 5.48
CA THR A 6 -23.15 -22.55 4.41
C THR A 6 -23.58 -21.08 4.54
N LEU A 7 -23.80 -20.60 5.77
CA LEU A 7 -24.16 -19.20 6.03
C LEU A 7 -22.97 -18.28 5.73
N LEU A 8 -21.76 -18.71 6.02
CA LEU A 8 -20.54 -17.97 5.78
C LEU A 8 -20.26 -17.80 4.28
N LEU A 9 -20.39 -18.88 3.51
CA LEU A 9 -20.27 -18.86 2.04
C LEU A 9 -21.30 -17.94 1.38
N ALA A 10 -22.56 -18.00 1.85
CA ALA A 10 -23.62 -17.13 1.34
C ALA A 10 -23.36 -15.64 1.65
N GLN A 11 -22.75 -15.32 2.78
CA GLN A 11 -22.38 -13.97 3.17
C GLN A 11 -21.22 -13.44 2.33
N GLN A 12 -20.15 -14.22 2.13
CA GLN A 12 -19.03 -13.86 1.24
C GLN A 12 -19.51 -13.56 -0.17
N SER A 13 -20.39 -14.40 -0.73
CA SER A 13 -21.04 -14.21 -2.03
C SER A 13 -21.82 -12.89 -2.10
N LYS A 14 -22.46 -12.45 -1.00
CA LYS A 14 -23.20 -11.17 -0.96
C LYS A 14 -22.25 -9.98 -1.07
N LEU A 15 -21.15 -9.94 -0.29
CA LEU A 15 -20.17 -8.86 -0.38
C LEU A 15 -19.51 -8.82 -1.77
N GLU A 16 -19.11 -9.96 -2.29
CA GLU A 16 -18.53 -10.07 -3.63
C GLU A 16 -19.47 -9.50 -4.71
N THR A 17 -20.76 -9.84 -4.63
CA THR A 17 -21.78 -9.31 -5.55
C THR A 17 -21.92 -7.80 -5.46
N GLN A 18 -21.92 -7.23 -4.25
CA GLN A 18 -21.99 -5.77 -4.04
C GLN A 18 -20.75 -5.07 -4.61
N LEU A 19 -19.55 -5.64 -4.40
CA LEU A 19 -18.30 -5.09 -4.93
C LEU A 19 -18.27 -5.15 -6.47
N LYS A 20 -18.65 -6.27 -7.07
CA LYS A 20 -18.77 -6.40 -8.54
C LYS A 20 -19.74 -5.39 -9.13
N GLN A 21 -20.89 -5.19 -8.48
CA GLN A 21 -21.86 -4.18 -8.93
C GLN A 21 -21.33 -2.75 -8.83
N ALA A 22 -20.54 -2.43 -7.81
CA ALA A 22 -19.98 -1.10 -7.59
C ALA A 22 -18.96 -0.69 -8.66
N ILE A 23 -18.34 -1.66 -9.33
CA ILE A 23 -17.29 -1.42 -10.35
C ILE A 23 -17.77 -1.68 -11.79
N LYS A 24 -18.96 -2.23 -11.99
CA LYS A 24 -19.44 -2.76 -13.28
C LYS A 24 -19.33 -1.80 -14.46
N ASP A 25 -19.62 -0.52 -14.23
CA ASP A 25 -19.68 0.49 -15.30
C ASP A 25 -18.47 1.43 -15.29
N LYS A 26 -17.38 1.03 -14.64
CA LYS A 26 -16.16 1.85 -14.56
C LYS A 26 -15.25 1.57 -15.74
N LYS A 27 -14.64 2.63 -16.27
CA LYS A 27 -13.70 2.54 -17.40
C LYS A 27 -12.28 2.30 -16.89
N ALA A 28 -12.08 1.22 -16.14
CA ALA A 28 -10.81 0.83 -15.56
C ALA A 28 -10.81 -0.67 -15.23
N GLU A 29 -9.64 -1.28 -15.15
CA GLU A 29 -9.45 -2.58 -14.50
C GLU A 29 -9.39 -2.38 -13.00
N ILE A 30 -10.32 -2.98 -12.24
CA ILE A 30 -10.40 -2.79 -10.80
C ILE A 30 -10.29 -4.12 -10.07
N GLY A 31 -9.27 -4.23 -9.22
CA GLY A 31 -9.01 -5.38 -8.38
C GLY A 31 -9.24 -5.08 -6.91
N ILE A 32 -9.87 -6.01 -6.21
CA ILE A 32 -10.23 -5.85 -4.81
C ILE A 32 -9.91 -7.12 -4.04
N ALA A 33 -9.34 -6.98 -2.85
CA ALA A 33 -9.27 -8.06 -1.87
C ALA A 33 -9.56 -7.54 -0.48
N VAL A 34 -10.32 -8.31 0.29
CA VAL A 34 -10.66 -8.04 1.69
C VAL A 34 -10.44 -9.31 2.49
N ILE A 35 -9.70 -9.21 3.60
CA ILE A 35 -9.51 -10.30 4.57
C ILE A 35 -10.12 -9.86 5.90
N ILE A 36 -11.24 -10.47 6.27
CA ILE A 36 -12.02 -10.11 7.48
C ILE A 36 -11.59 -11.02 8.64
N ASN A 37 -11.20 -10.41 9.76
CA ASN A 37 -10.73 -11.08 10.97
C ASN A 37 -9.58 -12.11 10.71
N GLY A 38 -8.88 -11.95 9.58
CA GLY A 38 -7.79 -12.84 9.13
C GLY A 38 -8.23 -14.26 8.79
N LYS A 39 -9.47 -14.44 8.37
CA LYS A 39 -10.07 -15.74 8.03
C LYS A 39 -10.88 -15.69 6.75
N ASP A 40 -11.85 -14.78 6.68
CA ASP A 40 -12.81 -14.72 5.60
C ASP A 40 -12.28 -13.82 4.50
N THR A 41 -12.10 -14.36 3.31
CA THR A 41 -11.51 -13.65 2.17
C THR A 41 -12.54 -13.45 1.07
N VAL A 42 -12.62 -12.22 0.56
CA VAL A 42 -13.43 -11.86 -0.60
C VAL A 42 -12.53 -11.17 -1.62
N THR A 43 -12.59 -11.59 -2.87
CA THR A 43 -11.79 -11.03 -3.97
C THR A 43 -12.64 -10.70 -5.19
N VAL A 44 -12.20 -9.70 -5.95
CA VAL A 44 -12.74 -9.38 -7.29
C VAL A 44 -11.55 -9.11 -8.21
N ASN A 45 -11.54 -9.76 -9.38
CA ASN A 45 -10.48 -9.66 -10.40
C ASN A 45 -9.07 -9.90 -9.84
N ASN A 46 -8.90 -10.97 -9.05
CA ASN A 46 -7.65 -11.29 -8.38
C ASN A 46 -6.61 -11.99 -9.27
N ASP A 47 -6.98 -12.39 -10.45
CA ASP A 47 -6.14 -13.06 -11.46
C ASP A 47 -5.37 -12.07 -12.36
N ILE A 48 -5.52 -10.77 -12.13
CA ILE A 48 -4.87 -9.70 -12.87
C ILE A 48 -3.69 -9.14 -12.08
N HIS A 49 -2.60 -8.83 -12.77
CA HIS A 49 -1.47 -8.10 -12.22
C HIS A 49 -1.73 -6.59 -12.23
N TYR A 50 -1.66 -5.98 -11.06
CA TYR A 50 -1.87 -4.54 -10.89
C TYR A 50 -0.55 -3.84 -10.59
N PRO A 51 -0.22 -2.72 -11.28
CA PRO A 51 0.96 -1.93 -10.96
C PRO A 51 0.84 -1.38 -9.53
N LEU A 52 1.86 -1.64 -8.72
CA LEU A 52 1.88 -1.24 -7.31
C LEU A 52 1.87 0.28 -7.14
N MET A 53 2.50 1.01 -8.04
CA MET A 53 2.82 2.40 -7.84
C MET A 53 3.43 2.58 -6.43
N SER A 54 3.30 3.71 -5.80
CA SER A 54 3.88 3.92 -4.46
C SER A 54 3.38 3.00 -3.33
N VAL A 55 2.47 2.07 -3.60
CA VAL A 55 2.11 1.00 -2.63
C VAL A 55 3.33 0.13 -2.30
N PHE A 56 4.26 -0.06 -3.25
CA PHE A 56 5.48 -0.86 -3.02
C PHE A 56 6.40 -0.28 -1.91
N LYS A 57 6.23 0.98 -1.53
CA LYS A 57 6.92 1.60 -0.40
C LYS A 57 6.59 0.92 0.95
N PHE A 58 5.40 0.34 1.07
CA PHE A 58 5.07 -0.50 2.22
C PHE A 58 5.91 -1.79 2.22
N HIS A 59 6.06 -2.45 1.07
CA HIS A 59 6.91 -3.63 0.91
C HIS A 59 8.36 -3.31 1.26
N GLN A 60 8.86 -2.17 0.76
CA GLN A 60 10.19 -1.66 1.08
C GLN A 60 10.39 -1.44 2.59
N ALA A 61 9.44 -0.80 3.26
CA ALA A 61 9.52 -0.52 4.69
C ALA A 61 9.60 -1.81 5.54
N LEU A 62 8.88 -2.86 5.15
CA LEU A 62 8.95 -4.16 5.82
C LEU A 62 10.32 -4.82 5.63
N ALA A 63 10.85 -4.79 4.42
CA ALA A 63 12.18 -5.34 4.13
C ALA A 63 13.29 -4.54 4.85
N LEU A 64 13.15 -3.21 4.92
CA LEU A 64 14.07 -2.36 5.66
C LEU A 64 14.06 -2.67 7.16
N ALA A 65 12.90 -2.88 7.76
CA ALA A 65 12.79 -3.24 9.17
C ALA A 65 13.45 -4.60 9.49
N ASP A 66 13.31 -5.58 8.60
CA ASP A 66 14.02 -6.87 8.72
C ASP A 66 15.54 -6.69 8.57
N TYR A 67 15.98 -5.93 7.56
CA TYR A 67 17.40 -5.62 7.34
C TYR A 67 18.02 -4.94 8.57
N MET A 68 17.37 -3.91 9.10
CA MET A 68 17.81 -3.20 10.30
C MET A 68 17.83 -4.11 11.52
N GLY A 69 16.82 -4.94 11.70
CA GLY A 69 16.76 -5.92 12.80
C GLY A 69 17.92 -6.90 12.78
N LYS A 70 18.25 -7.45 11.61
CA LYS A 70 19.42 -8.34 11.42
C LYS A 70 20.73 -7.64 11.69
N LYS A 71 20.85 -6.36 11.37
CA LYS A 71 22.04 -5.53 11.60
C LYS A 71 22.07 -4.85 12.97
N LYS A 72 21.04 -5.01 13.78
CA LYS A 72 20.89 -4.36 15.10
C LYS A 72 21.01 -2.83 15.03
N GLN A 73 20.49 -2.23 13.97
CA GLN A 73 20.52 -0.78 13.74
C GLN A 73 19.34 -0.09 14.42
N SER A 74 19.48 1.20 14.72
CA SER A 74 18.40 2.02 15.29
C SER A 74 17.64 2.77 14.19
N LEU A 75 16.38 3.10 14.44
CA LEU A 75 15.59 4.05 13.64
C LEU A 75 16.26 5.45 13.63
N ASP A 76 17.06 5.77 14.64
CA ASP A 76 17.84 7.01 14.72
C ASP A 76 19.12 7.00 13.89
N THR A 77 19.48 5.85 13.26
CA THR A 77 20.60 5.78 12.32
C THR A 77 20.45 6.85 11.25
N ARG A 78 21.48 7.70 11.10
CA ARG A 78 21.45 8.84 10.18
C ARG A 78 22.12 8.48 8.86
N LEU A 79 21.48 8.87 7.77
CA LEU A 79 22.00 8.73 6.41
C LEU A 79 22.30 10.12 5.84
N PRO A 80 23.44 10.29 5.15
CA PRO A 80 23.75 11.53 4.43
C PRO A 80 22.82 11.66 3.23
N ILE A 81 22.19 12.81 3.08
CA ILE A 81 21.35 13.16 1.93
C ILE A 81 22.15 14.12 1.05
N LYS A 82 22.62 13.65 -0.09
CA LYS A 82 23.37 14.46 -1.06
C LYS A 82 22.41 15.17 -2.00
N LYS A 83 22.84 16.24 -2.63
CA LYS A 83 22.06 16.90 -3.68
C LYS A 83 21.75 15.96 -4.86
N SER A 84 22.66 15.04 -5.19
CA SER A 84 22.49 14.03 -6.24
C SER A 84 21.37 13.03 -5.98
N ASP A 85 21.01 12.82 -4.71
CA ASP A 85 19.97 11.88 -4.28
C ASP A 85 18.58 12.51 -4.43
N LEU A 86 18.51 13.82 -4.59
CA LEU A 86 17.29 14.63 -4.69
C LEU A 86 16.99 14.92 -6.16
N LYS A 87 16.40 13.96 -6.86
CA LYS A 87 16.03 14.08 -8.28
C LYS A 87 14.99 15.20 -8.46
N PRO A 88 15.15 16.08 -9.49
CA PRO A 88 14.29 17.25 -9.67
C PRO A 88 12.89 16.90 -10.19
N ASP A 89 12.79 15.92 -11.09
CA ASP A 89 11.62 15.65 -11.91
C ASP A 89 10.70 14.57 -11.32
N THR A 90 10.63 14.48 -9.99
CA THR A 90 9.77 13.52 -9.29
C THR A 90 9.08 14.16 -8.09
N TYR A 91 8.01 13.54 -7.59
CA TYR A 91 7.32 14.01 -6.39
C TYR A 91 8.18 13.80 -5.15
N SER A 92 8.61 14.87 -4.48
CA SER A 92 9.45 14.77 -3.30
C SER A 92 9.34 15.98 -2.36
N PRO A 93 8.47 15.92 -1.35
CA PRO A 93 8.45 16.89 -0.26
C PRO A 93 9.80 17.04 0.46
N LEU A 94 10.61 15.98 0.54
CA LEU A 94 11.96 16.01 1.07
C LEU A 94 12.85 16.98 0.28
N ARG A 95 12.89 16.84 -1.04
CA ARG A 95 13.64 17.74 -1.92
C ARG A 95 13.13 19.18 -1.81
N ASP A 96 11.82 19.36 -1.78
CA ASP A 96 11.22 20.70 -1.74
C ASP A 96 11.60 21.44 -0.44
N LYS A 97 11.77 20.70 0.65
CA LYS A 97 12.22 21.25 1.94
C LYS A 97 13.75 21.45 2.02
N TYR A 98 14.51 20.56 1.39
CA TYR A 98 15.98 20.56 1.45
C TYR A 98 16.62 20.50 0.05
N PRO A 99 16.40 21.49 -0.83
CA PRO A 99 16.73 21.39 -2.25
C PRO A 99 18.23 21.28 -2.56
N GLN A 100 19.07 21.64 -1.60
CA GLN A 100 20.54 21.56 -1.76
C GLN A 100 21.14 20.27 -1.20
N GLY A 101 20.36 19.45 -0.51
CA GLY A 101 20.92 18.32 0.24
C GLY A 101 21.95 18.79 1.28
N GLY A 102 23.02 18.00 1.46
CA GLY A 102 24.08 18.32 2.41
C GLY A 102 23.65 18.20 3.87
N ILE A 103 22.64 17.41 4.13
CA ILE A 103 22.08 17.15 5.48
C ILE A 103 22.22 15.68 5.83
N GLU A 104 22.05 15.38 7.10
CA GLU A 104 21.85 14.01 7.58
C GLU A 104 20.41 13.84 8.08
N MET A 105 19.78 12.71 7.74
CA MET A 105 18.41 12.42 8.16
C MET A 105 18.32 11.02 8.77
N SER A 106 17.51 10.87 9.82
CA SER A 106 17.28 9.58 10.44
C SER A 106 16.48 8.64 9.51
N ILE A 107 16.70 7.33 9.63
CA ILE A 107 15.86 6.34 8.93
C ILE A 107 14.39 6.51 9.31
N ALA A 108 14.10 6.86 10.57
CA ALA A 108 12.74 7.18 11.00
C ALA A 108 12.11 8.30 10.18
N ASP A 109 12.83 9.40 9.97
CA ASP A 109 12.30 10.52 9.19
C ASP A 109 12.18 10.20 7.70
N LEU A 110 13.15 9.47 7.13
CA LEU A 110 13.04 8.98 5.76
C LEU A 110 11.84 8.06 5.56
N LEU A 111 11.55 7.16 6.52
CA LEU A 111 10.36 6.32 6.50
C LEU A 111 9.07 7.14 6.61
N LYS A 112 9.03 8.22 7.40
CA LYS A 112 7.88 9.13 7.43
C LYS A 112 7.67 9.81 6.08
N TYR A 113 8.71 10.36 5.45
CA TYR A 113 8.61 10.89 4.09
C TYR A 113 8.09 9.85 3.11
N THR A 114 8.62 8.63 3.16
CA THR A 114 8.27 7.54 2.25
C THR A 114 6.83 7.04 2.44
N LEU A 115 6.39 6.81 3.67
CA LEU A 115 5.09 6.19 3.96
C LEU A 115 3.97 7.20 4.14
N GLN A 116 4.19 8.30 4.88
CA GLN A 116 3.14 9.30 5.15
C GLN A 116 2.92 10.23 3.97
N GLN A 117 4.01 10.69 3.35
CA GLN A 117 3.96 11.68 2.27
C GLN A 117 4.22 11.08 0.88
N SER A 118 4.54 9.78 0.81
CA SER A 118 4.83 9.09 -0.44
C SER A 118 6.02 9.64 -1.23
N ASP A 119 7.03 10.19 -0.56
CA ASP A 119 8.21 10.80 -1.15
C ASP A 119 9.05 9.80 -1.97
N ASN A 120 9.35 10.15 -3.22
CA ASN A 120 10.06 9.27 -4.14
C ASN A 120 11.57 9.25 -3.88
N ASN A 121 12.19 10.40 -3.60
CA ASN A 121 13.62 10.46 -3.30
C ASN A 121 13.95 9.78 -1.98
N ALA A 122 13.14 9.97 -0.94
CA ALA A 122 13.31 9.27 0.33
C ALA A 122 13.20 7.74 0.14
N CYS A 123 12.29 7.30 -0.72
CA CYS A 123 12.16 5.89 -1.09
C CYS A 123 13.43 5.36 -1.74
N ASP A 124 13.96 6.02 -2.76
CA ASP A 124 15.14 5.56 -3.49
C ASP A 124 16.40 5.57 -2.60
N ILE A 125 16.57 6.57 -1.73
CA ILE A 125 17.64 6.59 -0.70
C ILE A 125 17.56 5.35 0.20
N LEU A 126 16.36 4.95 0.62
CA LEU A 126 16.17 3.76 1.45
C LEU A 126 16.38 2.46 0.65
N PHE A 127 16.06 2.42 -0.65
CA PHE A 127 16.41 1.30 -1.52
C PHE A 127 17.92 1.11 -1.60
N ASP A 128 18.67 2.18 -1.87
CA ASP A 128 20.13 2.13 -1.93
C ASP A 128 20.72 1.60 -0.61
N TYR A 129 20.20 2.08 0.51
CA TYR A 129 20.66 1.68 1.82
C TYR A 129 20.46 0.19 2.13
N GLN A 130 19.35 -0.41 1.70
CA GLN A 130 18.99 -1.79 2.04
C GLN A 130 19.34 -2.83 0.97
N GLY A 131 19.94 -2.41 -0.17
CA GLY A 131 20.41 -3.33 -1.22
C GLY A 131 19.48 -3.44 -2.44
N GLY A 132 18.63 -2.44 -2.65
CA GLY A 132 17.83 -2.26 -3.86
C GLY A 132 16.53 -3.08 -3.94
N PRO A 133 15.83 -2.97 -5.08
CA PRO A 133 14.55 -3.66 -5.32
C PRO A 133 14.63 -5.18 -5.16
N ASP A 134 15.69 -5.81 -5.66
CA ASP A 134 15.91 -7.27 -5.55
C ASP A 134 15.91 -7.77 -4.11
N ALA A 135 16.54 -7.02 -3.19
CA ALA A 135 16.58 -7.39 -1.77
C ALA A 135 15.17 -7.33 -1.16
N VAL A 136 14.38 -6.30 -1.52
CA VAL A 136 12.98 -6.17 -1.11
C VAL A 136 12.14 -7.31 -1.68
N ASN A 137 12.25 -7.59 -2.98
CA ASN A 137 11.52 -8.67 -3.64
C ASN A 137 11.79 -10.03 -3.00
N LYS A 138 13.06 -10.36 -2.75
CA LYS A 138 13.47 -11.59 -2.05
C LYS A 138 12.87 -11.69 -0.65
N TYR A 139 12.89 -10.60 0.09
CA TYR A 139 12.29 -10.57 1.43
C TYR A 139 10.78 -10.83 1.39
N ILE A 140 10.04 -10.14 0.53
CA ILE A 140 8.59 -10.31 0.40
C ILE A 140 8.25 -11.75 0.00
N HIS A 141 8.98 -12.32 -0.96
CA HIS A 141 8.80 -13.73 -1.34
C HIS A 141 9.10 -14.70 -0.18
N SER A 142 10.06 -14.37 0.70
CA SER A 142 10.36 -15.17 1.89
C SER A 142 9.23 -15.23 2.92
N LEU A 143 8.32 -14.24 2.90
CA LEU A 143 7.11 -14.22 3.73
C LEU A 143 5.99 -15.12 3.18
N GLY A 144 6.17 -15.70 2.00
CA GLY A 144 5.18 -16.53 1.30
C GLY A 144 4.36 -15.77 0.26
N ILE A 145 4.53 -14.46 0.12
CA ILE A 145 3.86 -13.64 -0.89
C ILE A 145 4.58 -13.83 -2.23
N ARG A 146 3.96 -14.60 -3.15
CA ARG A 146 4.55 -14.96 -4.44
C ARG A 146 3.99 -14.14 -5.60
N GLU A 147 2.72 -13.77 -5.52
CA GLU A 147 2.01 -13.02 -6.54
C GLU A 147 2.30 -11.52 -6.44
N CYS A 148 3.59 -11.17 -6.43
CA CYS A 148 4.09 -9.81 -6.54
C CYS A 148 5.52 -9.78 -7.08
N ALA A 149 5.89 -8.65 -7.68
CA ALA A 149 7.26 -8.34 -8.10
C ALA A 149 7.63 -6.91 -7.72
N ILE A 150 8.85 -6.73 -7.22
CA ILE A 150 9.47 -5.43 -6.99
C ILE A 150 10.73 -5.41 -7.87
N ALA A 151 10.64 -4.77 -9.02
CA ALA A 151 11.67 -4.79 -10.07
C ALA A 151 12.43 -3.47 -10.23
N GLY A 152 11.80 -2.33 -9.88
CA GLY A 152 12.38 -1.01 -10.11
C GLY A 152 12.22 -0.05 -8.95
N THR A 153 13.06 0.98 -8.93
CA THR A 153 13.01 2.13 -8.03
C THR A 153 12.03 3.19 -8.57
N GLU A 154 11.74 4.24 -7.79
CA GLU A 154 10.91 5.37 -8.26
C GLU A 154 11.60 6.11 -9.43
N THR A 155 12.92 6.30 -9.37
CA THR A 155 13.69 6.91 -10.47
C THR A 155 13.57 6.08 -11.74
N ALA A 156 13.76 4.76 -11.67
CA ALA A 156 13.68 3.91 -12.85
C ALA A 156 12.27 3.92 -13.48
N MET A 157 11.22 3.89 -12.68
CA MET A 157 9.84 3.98 -13.16
C MET A 157 9.51 5.34 -13.78
N HIS A 158 10.12 6.41 -13.29
CA HIS A 158 9.96 7.74 -13.87
C HIS A 158 10.67 7.88 -15.24
N GLU A 159 11.84 7.26 -15.39
CA GLU A 159 12.60 7.23 -16.64
C GLU A 159 11.95 6.35 -17.72
N ASP A 160 11.31 5.25 -17.32
CA ASP A 160 10.53 4.36 -18.19
C ASP A 160 9.22 3.93 -17.52
N LEU A 161 8.11 4.51 -17.95
CA LEU A 161 6.79 4.21 -17.42
C LEU A 161 6.34 2.75 -17.61
N ASN A 162 6.98 1.99 -18.53
CA ASN A 162 6.68 0.55 -18.65
C ASN A 162 7.12 -0.22 -17.41
N LEU A 163 8.16 0.24 -16.72
CA LEU A 163 8.62 -0.36 -15.46
C LEU A 163 7.59 -0.26 -14.32
N CYS A 164 6.63 0.66 -14.43
CA CYS A 164 5.50 0.69 -13.49
C CYS A 164 4.72 -0.62 -13.47
N TYR A 165 4.61 -1.31 -14.61
CA TYR A 165 3.91 -2.59 -14.73
C TYR A 165 4.78 -3.79 -14.30
N GLU A 166 6.10 -3.61 -14.21
CA GLU A 166 7.01 -4.63 -13.67
C GLU A 166 7.03 -4.65 -12.13
N ASN A 167 6.63 -3.55 -11.49
CA ASN A 167 6.32 -3.49 -10.06
C ASN A 167 4.84 -3.81 -9.85
N TRP A 168 4.50 -5.08 -9.69
CA TRP A 168 3.10 -5.52 -9.67
C TRP A 168 2.75 -6.40 -8.48
N THR A 169 1.46 -6.54 -8.24
CA THR A 169 0.88 -7.48 -7.27
C THR A 169 -0.52 -7.94 -7.73
N THR A 170 -1.03 -9.01 -7.10
CA THR A 170 -2.48 -9.28 -7.10
C THR A 170 -3.12 -8.63 -5.87
N PRO A 171 -4.42 -8.29 -5.91
CA PRO A 171 -5.11 -7.71 -4.75
C PRO A 171 -5.00 -8.55 -3.48
N LEU A 172 -5.13 -9.87 -3.60
CA LEU A 172 -5.03 -10.78 -2.46
C LEU A 172 -3.63 -10.79 -1.87
N ALA A 173 -2.59 -10.86 -2.69
CA ALA A 173 -1.21 -10.84 -2.22
C ALA A 173 -0.90 -9.56 -1.41
N ALA A 174 -1.41 -8.40 -1.87
CA ALA A 174 -1.26 -7.15 -1.14
C ALA A 174 -2.03 -7.16 0.20
N ALA A 175 -3.27 -7.65 0.23
CA ALA A 175 -4.06 -7.76 1.45
C ALA A 175 -3.45 -8.76 2.44
N GLU A 176 -2.91 -9.89 1.96
CA GLU A 176 -2.19 -10.88 2.77
C GLU A 176 -0.91 -10.29 3.38
N LEU A 177 -0.15 -9.48 2.64
CA LEU A 177 1.03 -8.82 3.18
C LEU A 177 0.67 -7.87 4.33
N VAL A 178 -0.43 -7.10 4.20
CA VAL A 178 -0.96 -6.26 5.27
C VAL A 178 -1.36 -7.11 6.48
N GLU A 179 -2.01 -8.26 6.26
CA GLU A 179 -2.45 -9.16 7.32
C GLU A 179 -1.25 -9.83 8.04
N ILE A 180 -0.23 -10.25 7.29
CA ILE A 180 1.03 -10.80 7.80
C ILE A 180 1.72 -9.74 8.68
N PHE A 181 1.86 -8.51 8.19
CA PHE A 181 2.44 -7.41 8.96
C PHE A 181 1.71 -7.19 10.29
N ARG A 182 0.38 -7.17 10.27
CA ARG A 182 -0.42 -6.98 11.49
C ARG A 182 -0.21 -8.09 12.51
N LYS A 183 -0.24 -9.35 12.06
CA LYS A 183 -0.33 -10.52 12.94
C LYS A 183 1.00 -11.13 13.34
N LYS A 184 1.96 -11.16 12.41
CA LYS A 184 3.22 -11.89 12.65
C LYS A 184 4.29 -10.99 13.28
N PRO A 185 5.17 -11.53 14.16
CA PRO A 185 6.34 -10.84 14.66
C PRO A 185 7.49 -10.95 13.65
N LEU A 186 7.40 -10.19 12.53
CA LEU A 186 8.35 -10.27 11.41
C LEU A 186 9.76 -9.78 11.78
N PHE A 187 9.83 -8.79 12.66
CA PHE A 187 11.04 -8.10 13.08
C PHE A 187 10.80 -7.47 14.47
N PRO A 188 11.81 -6.84 15.12
CA PRO A 188 11.66 -6.22 16.42
C PRO A 188 10.45 -5.31 16.54
N LYS A 189 9.76 -5.38 17.67
CA LYS A 189 8.50 -4.66 17.93
C LYS A 189 8.61 -3.14 17.70
N VAL A 190 9.76 -2.53 18.02
CA VAL A 190 9.98 -1.10 17.83
C VAL A 190 9.80 -0.67 16.38
N TYR A 191 10.27 -1.45 15.41
CA TYR A 191 10.08 -1.14 13.99
C TYR A 191 8.64 -1.39 13.54
N LYS A 192 8.02 -2.46 14.05
CA LYS A 192 6.62 -2.78 13.76
C LYS A 192 5.68 -1.68 14.23
N ASP A 193 5.84 -1.23 15.48
CA ASP A 193 5.03 -0.16 16.05
C ASP A 193 5.24 1.16 15.29
N PHE A 194 6.49 1.45 14.91
CA PHE A 194 6.81 2.63 14.13
C PHE A 194 6.14 2.63 12.74
N ILE A 195 6.28 1.54 11.98
CA ILE A 195 5.64 1.40 10.66
C ILE A 195 4.11 1.45 10.80
N PHE A 196 3.55 0.77 11.80
CA PHE A 196 2.11 0.79 12.08
C PHE A 196 1.62 2.24 12.29
N GLN A 197 2.27 2.98 13.19
CA GLN A 197 1.89 4.35 13.48
C GLN A 197 2.07 5.26 12.26
N THR A 198 3.15 5.07 11.50
CA THR A 198 3.42 5.83 10.27
C THR A 198 2.35 5.60 9.21
N MET A 199 1.82 4.37 9.08
CA MET A 199 0.68 4.09 8.19
C MET A 199 -0.63 4.70 8.70
N VAL A 200 -0.86 4.74 10.00
CA VAL A 200 -2.04 5.39 10.60
C VAL A 200 -1.99 6.91 10.37
N GLU A 201 -0.82 7.49 10.37
CA GLU A 201 -0.57 8.91 10.13
C GLU A 201 -0.36 9.25 8.63
N CYS A 202 -0.76 8.38 7.72
CA CYS A 202 -0.64 8.61 6.28
C CYS A 202 -1.38 9.88 5.86
N GLN A 203 -0.70 10.74 5.10
CA GLN A 203 -1.20 12.05 4.68
C GLN A 203 -1.76 12.06 3.25
N THR A 204 -1.46 11.03 2.46
CA THR A 204 -1.93 10.90 1.08
C THR A 204 -3.24 10.12 1.02
N GLY A 205 -4.08 10.37 -0.02
CA GLY A 205 -5.30 9.61 -0.29
C GLY A 205 -6.37 9.71 0.79
N GLN A 206 -6.50 10.88 1.43
CA GLN A 206 -7.56 11.14 2.41
C GLN A 206 -8.97 11.06 1.78
N ASP A 207 -9.04 11.04 0.46
CA ASP A 207 -10.22 10.87 -0.38
C ASP A 207 -10.44 9.42 -0.86
N ARG A 208 -9.65 8.44 -0.37
CA ARG A 208 -9.69 7.01 -0.74
C ARG A 208 -10.23 6.13 0.38
N LEU A 209 -9.49 5.09 0.80
CA LEU A 209 -9.96 4.13 1.83
C LEU A 209 -10.42 4.81 3.13
N VAL A 210 -9.75 5.87 3.53
CA VAL A 210 -10.03 6.61 4.78
C VAL A 210 -11.32 7.43 4.69
N ALA A 211 -11.66 7.99 3.51
CA ALA A 211 -12.73 8.96 3.34
C ALA A 211 -14.07 8.60 4.02
N PRO A 212 -14.63 7.39 3.83
CA PRO A 212 -15.90 7.02 4.44
C PRO A 212 -15.78 6.63 5.93
N LEU A 213 -14.56 6.67 6.48
CA LEU A 213 -14.24 6.20 7.84
C LEU A 213 -13.82 7.32 8.78
N LEU A 214 -13.66 8.56 8.29
CA LEU A 214 -13.16 9.71 9.07
C LEU A 214 -14.01 10.04 10.32
N ASP A 215 -15.32 9.82 10.24
CA ASP A 215 -16.28 10.06 11.34
C ASP A 215 -16.55 8.80 12.16
N LYS A 216 -15.90 7.68 11.86
CA LYS A 216 -16.07 6.40 12.53
C LYS A 216 -15.04 6.22 13.66
N LYS A 217 -15.43 5.47 14.70
CA LYS A 217 -14.53 5.10 15.80
C LYS A 217 -13.67 3.90 15.39
N VAL A 218 -12.79 4.11 14.40
CA VAL A 218 -11.89 3.07 13.84
C VAL A 218 -10.47 3.59 13.75
N THR A 219 -9.50 2.68 13.71
CA THR A 219 -8.12 3.01 13.33
C THR A 219 -7.87 2.50 11.92
N VAL A 220 -7.42 3.37 11.03
CA VAL A 220 -7.05 3.03 9.66
C VAL A 220 -5.56 3.28 9.48
N GLY A 221 -4.83 2.28 9.03
CA GLY A 221 -3.45 2.45 8.56
C GLY A 221 -3.38 2.04 7.10
N HIS A 222 -2.86 2.92 6.23
CA HIS A 222 -2.90 2.67 4.80
C HIS A 222 -1.68 3.21 4.04
N LYS A 223 -1.51 2.75 2.80
CA LYS A 223 -0.52 3.27 1.85
C LYS A 223 -1.12 3.37 0.45
N THR A 224 -1.03 4.56 -0.11
CA THR A 224 -1.54 4.87 -1.46
C THR A 224 -0.50 4.69 -2.55
N GLY A 225 -0.97 4.51 -3.78
CA GLY A 225 -0.18 4.59 -5.00
C GLY A 225 -0.93 5.38 -6.07
N THR A 226 -0.24 6.27 -6.78
CA THR A 226 -0.82 7.06 -7.88
C THR A 226 0.20 7.10 -9.01
N GLY A 227 -0.23 6.73 -10.21
CA GLY A 227 0.57 6.72 -11.42
C GLY A 227 0.24 7.85 -12.36
N ASP A 228 1.16 8.11 -13.27
CA ASP A 228 0.99 9.00 -14.41
C ASP A 228 0.08 8.39 -15.48
N LEU A 229 -0.12 9.10 -16.58
CA LEU A 229 -0.84 8.59 -17.73
C LEU A 229 0.07 7.76 -18.63
N ASN A 230 -0.40 6.61 -19.10
CA ASN A 230 0.28 5.82 -20.10
C ASN A 230 0.12 6.44 -21.50
N ALA A 231 0.76 5.84 -22.51
CA ALA A 231 0.71 6.33 -23.90
C ALA A 231 -0.70 6.40 -24.51
N LYS A 232 -1.69 5.73 -23.90
CA LYS A 232 -3.09 5.77 -24.30
C LYS A 232 -3.90 6.85 -23.56
N GLY A 233 -3.26 7.64 -22.69
CA GLY A 233 -3.93 8.63 -21.85
C GLY A 233 -4.70 8.05 -20.68
N GLN A 234 -4.46 6.79 -20.33
CA GLN A 234 -5.07 6.11 -19.18
C GLN A 234 -4.17 6.25 -17.95
N GLN A 235 -4.74 6.48 -16.78
CA GLN A 235 -3.98 6.48 -15.52
C GLN A 235 -3.47 5.06 -15.21
N ILE A 236 -2.14 4.88 -15.14
CA ILE A 236 -1.47 3.59 -14.94
C ILE A 236 -1.98 2.90 -13.68
N GLY A 237 -2.10 3.65 -12.59
CA GLY A 237 -2.59 3.11 -11.33
C GLY A 237 -3.13 4.17 -10.37
N CYS A 238 -4.22 3.85 -9.67
CA CYS A 238 -4.72 4.59 -8.52
C CYS A 238 -5.12 3.56 -7.47
N ASN A 239 -4.30 3.45 -6.42
CA ASN A 239 -4.34 2.32 -5.50
C ASN A 239 -4.40 2.78 -4.05
N ASP A 240 -4.95 1.93 -3.19
CA ASP A 240 -4.84 2.08 -1.75
C ASP A 240 -4.92 0.71 -1.08
N ILE A 241 -4.01 0.40 -0.15
CA ILE A 241 -4.02 -0.81 0.66
C ILE A 241 -3.90 -0.46 2.13
N GLY A 242 -4.52 -1.25 2.99
CA GLY A 242 -4.41 -0.96 4.41
C GLY A 242 -5.16 -1.95 5.30
N PHE A 243 -5.17 -1.60 6.57
CA PHE A 243 -5.92 -2.30 7.60
C PHE A 243 -6.88 -1.36 8.32
N VAL A 244 -7.97 -1.93 8.81
CA VAL A 244 -8.93 -1.23 9.65
C VAL A 244 -9.16 -2.03 10.94
N LEU A 245 -9.01 -1.34 12.08
CA LEU A 245 -9.31 -1.86 13.39
C LEU A 245 -10.64 -1.29 13.86
N LEU A 246 -11.60 -2.16 14.09
CA LEU A 246 -12.96 -1.84 14.48
C LEU A 246 -13.15 -1.97 16.00
N PRO A 247 -14.13 -1.29 16.59
CA PRO A 247 -14.55 -1.54 17.96
C PRO A 247 -14.89 -3.02 18.19
N GLY A 248 -14.61 -3.52 19.39
CA GLY A 248 -14.86 -4.93 19.74
C GLY A 248 -13.82 -5.91 19.20
N GLY A 249 -12.67 -5.43 18.72
CA GLY A 249 -11.55 -6.28 18.32
C GLY A 249 -11.68 -6.90 16.91
N ARG A 250 -12.73 -6.57 16.17
CA ARG A 250 -12.86 -6.96 14.76
C ARG A 250 -11.87 -6.17 13.90
N THR A 251 -11.40 -6.79 12.81
CA THR A 251 -10.41 -6.17 11.92
C THR A 251 -10.64 -6.60 10.49
N TYR A 252 -10.16 -5.80 9.54
CA TYR A 252 -9.98 -6.27 8.17
C TYR A 252 -8.75 -5.65 7.52
N SER A 253 -8.17 -6.40 6.59
CA SER A 253 -7.17 -5.90 5.65
C SER A 253 -7.84 -5.75 4.29
N ILE A 254 -7.54 -4.67 3.59
CA ILE A 254 -8.18 -4.33 2.31
C ILE A 254 -7.11 -3.86 1.31
N ALA A 255 -7.28 -4.26 0.06
CA ALA A 255 -6.47 -3.79 -1.06
C ALA A 255 -7.40 -3.46 -2.24
N VAL A 256 -7.26 -2.25 -2.78
CA VAL A 256 -8.01 -1.78 -3.94
C VAL A 256 -7.04 -1.20 -4.95
N PHE A 257 -7.07 -1.74 -6.15
CA PHE A 257 -6.27 -1.33 -7.28
C PHE A 257 -7.16 -0.90 -8.43
N VAL A 258 -6.87 0.26 -9.02
CA VAL A 258 -7.51 0.77 -10.23
C VAL A 258 -6.42 0.94 -11.27
N LYS A 259 -6.45 0.14 -12.34
CA LYS A 259 -5.41 0.05 -13.37
C LYS A 259 -5.94 0.53 -14.71
N ASP A 260 -5.09 1.19 -15.49
CA ASP A 260 -5.34 1.62 -16.88
C ASP A 260 -6.68 2.37 -17.03
N SER A 261 -6.91 3.31 -16.12
CA SER A 261 -8.19 4.00 -15.99
C SER A 261 -8.33 5.15 -16.98
N GLU A 262 -9.45 5.19 -17.68
CA GLU A 262 -9.90 6.36 -18.46
C GLU A 262 -10.65 7.39 -17.60
N GLU A 263 -10.93 7.06 -16.35
CA GLU A 263 -11.51 7.99 -15.38
C GLU A 263 -10.44 8.98 -14.88
N ASN A 264 -10.85 10.18 -14.46
CA ASN A 264 -9.90 11.09 -13.82
C ASN A 264 -9.54 10.66 -12.41
N ASN A 265 -8.46 11.21 -11.86
CA ASN A 265 -7.93 10.84 -10.55
C ASN A 265 -8.96 10.97 -9.41
N GLN A 266 -9.84 12.00 -9.48
CA GLN A 266 -10.90 12.18 -8.47
C GLN A 266 -11.95 11.07 -8.55
N ALA A 267 -12.33 10.65 -9.76
CA ALA A 267 -13.27 9.55 -9.97
C ALA A 267 -12.65 8.21 -9.47
N ASN A 268 -11.38 7.98 -9.74
CA ASN A 268 -10.65 6.80 -9.25
C ASN A 268 -10.59 6.78 -7.71
N SER A 269 -10.29 7.90 -7.06
CA SER A 269 -10.35 8.01 -5.61
C SER A 269 -11.76 7.71 -5.06
N LYS A 270 -12.81 8.21 -5.71
CA LYS A 270 -14.20 7.93 -5.32
C LYS A 270 -14.58 6.45 -5.48
N ILE A 271 -14.04 5.74 -6.47
CA ILE A 271 -14.22 4.30 -6.62
C ILE A 271 -13.67 3.60 -5.38
N ILE A 272 -12.44 3.91 -4.97
CA ILE A 272 -11.79 3.33 -3.79
C ILE A 272 -12.60 3.65 -2.51
N ALA A 273 -13.00 4.89 -2.33
CA ALA A 273 -13.81 5.31 -1.18
C ALA A 273 -15.17 4.57 -1.12
N ASN A 274 -15.85 4.40 -2.25
CA ASN A 274 -17.11 3.66 -2.31
C ASN A 274 -16.92 2.18 -1.95
N ILE A 275 -15.86 1.54 -2.44
CA ILE A 275 -15.51 0.16 -2.08
C ILE A 275 -15.26 0.06 -0.58
N SER A 276 -14.46 0.97 0.00
CA SER A 276 -14.20 1.01 1.45
C SER A 276 -15.49 1.16 2.26
N ARG A 277 -16.41 2.03 1.84
CA ARG A 277 -17.72 2.21 2.47
C ARG A 277 -18.54 0.92 2.45
N ILE A 278 -18.64 0.26 1.30
CA ILE A 278 -19.39 -1.01 1.15
C ILE A 278 -18.82 -2.08 2.08
N VAL A 279 -17.51 -2.23 2.14
CA VAL A 279 -16.84 -3.21 3.01
C VAL A 279 -17.13 -2.92 4.49
N TYR A 280 -16.95 -1.66 4.90
CA TYR A 280 -17.24 -1.25 6.28
C TYR A 280 -18.69 -1.51 6.67
N GLU A 281 -19.65 -1.03 5.87
CA GLU A 281 -21.10 -1.21 6.13
C GLU A 281 -21.47 -2.69 6.20
N TYR A 282 -20.94 -3.50 5.29
CA TYR A 282 -21.13 -4.95 5.31
C TYR A 282 -20.64 -5.58 6.63
N ILE A 283 -19.40 -5.28 7.05
CA ILE A 283 -18.82 -5.85 8.27
C ILE A 283 -19.59 -5.38 9.53
N MET A 284 -20.08 -4.14 9.54
CA MET A 284 -20.82 -3.61 10.68
C MET A 284 -22.23 -4.22 10.83
N GLN A 285 -22.82 -4.74 9.75
CA GLN A 285 -24.14 -5.39 9.75
C GLN A 285 -24.08 -6.88 10.13
N HIS A 286 -22.88 -7.49 10.06
CA HIS A 286 -22.68 -8.93 10.23
C HIS A 286 -21.66 -9.24 11.33
#